data_cc29471139f0f7bba4611a2257d0e30b
#
_entry.id   cc29471139f0f7bba4611a2257d0e30b
#
_cell.length_a   1.000
_cell.length_b   1.000
_cell.length_c   1.000
_cell.angle_alpha   90.00
_cell.angle_beta   90.00
_cell.angle_gamma   90.00
#
_symmetry.space_group_name_H-M   'P 1'
#
loop_
_entity.id
_entity.type
_entity.pdbx_description
1 polymer ?
#
loop_
_entity_poly.entity_id
_entity_poly.type
_entity_poly.pdbx_seq_one_letter_code
_entity_poly.pdbx_strand_id
1 'polypeptide(L)'
;TPATRPVLGVLNGIFYNATSTKKPTWANWYEQPITPANSEDITAFVNDYPFQEYVVATDAAVTRAGFMETYECFTNTGGTDSTGVSSTTLNIAGTNASTYQWRLIREAEDPENQDITAAYCSVLVVQSTNQIVTQTT
;
A
#
# COMPACT_ATOMS: atom_id res chain seq x y z
N THR A 1 -5.31 10.71 3.42
CA THR A 1 -4.48 10.39 4.60
C THR A 1 -3.33 11.38 4.63
N PRO A 2 -3.00 12.02 5.77
CA PRO A 2 -1.86 12.91 5.82
C PRO A 2 -0.58 12.15 5.47
N ALA A 3 0.18 12.64 4.51
CA ALA A 3 1.41 12.05 4.00
C ALA A 3 2.51 11.85 5.07
N THR A 4 2.37 12.51 6.20
CA THR A 4 3.35 12.54 7.29
C THR A 4 3.05 11.58 8.45
N ARG A 5 1.95 10.80 8.38
CA ARG A 5 1.65 9.83 9.44
C ARG A 5 2.43 8.54 9.25
N PRO A 6 3.00 7.97 10.32
CA PRO A 6 3.63 6.66 10.22
C PRO A 6 2.60 5.61 9.79
N VAL A 7 3.02 4.64 8.97
CA VAL A 7 2.22 3.48 8.58
C VAL A 7 2.48 2.32 9.53
N LEU A 8 1.43 1.58 9.83
CA LEU A 8 1.58 0.32 10.56
C LEU A 8 2.13 -0.78 9.63
N GLY A 9 1.61 -0.85 8.42
CA GLY A 9 1.96 -1.88 7.46
C GLY A 9 1.01 -1.91 6.28
N VAL A 10 1.06 -2.99 5.52
CA VAL A 10 0.21 -3.23 4.35
C VAL A 10 -0.83 -4.28 4.69
N LEU A 11 -2.10 -4.00 4.37
CA LEU A 11 -3.20 -4.94 4.56
C LEU A 11 -2.98 -6.19 3.69
N ASN A 12 -2.90 -7.35 4.33
CA ASN A 12 -2.79 -8.64 3.65
C ASN A 12 -4.16 -9.29 3.41
N GLY A 13 -5.13 -9.01 4.26
CA GLY A 13 -6.47 -9.52 4.12
C GLY A 13 -7.31 -9.31 5.36
N ILE A 14 -8.57 -9.71 5.25
CA ILE A 14 -9.57 -9.62 6.31
C ILE A 14 -10.24 -10.97 6.54
N PHE A 15 -10.68 -11.19 7.75
CA PHE A 15 -11.44 -12.36 8.15
C PHE A 15 -12.72 -11.94 8.88
N TYR A 16 -13.83 -12.51 8.51
CA TYR A 16 -15.14 -12.23 9.09
C TYR A 16 -16.13 -13.37 8.82
N ASN A 17 -17.24 -13.40 9.54
CA ASN A 17 -18.37 -14.28 9.23
C ASN A 17 -19.33 -13.55 8.31
N ALA A 18 -19.51 -14.05 7.08
CA ALA A 18 -20.37 -13.40 6.10
C ALA A 18 -21.84 -13.54 6.48
N THR A 19 -22.60 -12.43 6.43
CA THR A 19 -24.05 -12.44 6.73
C THR A 19 -24.83 -13.36 5.80
N SER A 20 -24.45 -13.41 4.52
CA SER A 20 -25.16 -14.18 3.49
C SER A 20 -25.03 -15.69 3.68
N THR A 21 -23.84 -16.16 4.03
CA THR A 21 -23.53 -17.60 4.12
C THR A 21 -23.46 -18.11 5.54
N LYS A 22 -23.35 -17.24 6.54
CA LYS A 22 -23.09 -17.56 7.95
C LYS A 22 -21.81 -18.39 8.15
N LYS A 23 -20.86 -18.24 7.24
CA LYS A 23 -19.59 -18.99 7.26
C LYS A 23 -18.40 -18.06 7.42
N PRO A 24 -17.31 -18.55 8.06
CA PRO A 24 -16.05 -17.87 8.08
C PRO A 24 -15.57 -17.58 6.65
N THR A 25 -15.22 -16.34 6.39
CA THR A 25 -14.82 -15.88 5.05
C THR A 25 -13.52 -15.11 5.16
N TRP A 26 -12.58 -15.45 4.28
CA TRP A 26 -11.36 -14.70 4.07
C TRP A 26 -11.44 -13.93 2.76
N ALA A 27 -11.00 -12.67 2.76
CA ALA A 27 -10.85 -11.87 1.56
C ALA A 27 -9.52 -11.11 1.60
N ASN A 28 -8.85 -11.00 0.45
CA ASN A 28 -7.59 -10.28 0.33
C ASN A 28 -7.77 -8.75 0.35
N TRP A 29 -8.99 -8.27 0.23
CA TRP A 29 -9.32 -6.85 0.26
C TRP A 29 -10.60 -6.61 1.05
N TYR A 30 -10.85 -5.36 1.41
CA TYR A 30 -12.07 -4.94 2.08
C TYR A 30 -13.08 -4.47 1.06
N GLU A 31 -14.08 -5.31 0.78
CA GLU A 31 -15.22 -4.97 -0.07
C GLU A 31 -16.27 -4.22 0.75
N GLN A 32 -16.66 -3.04 0.32
CA GLN A 32 -17.71 -2.27 1.01
C GLN A 32 -19.06 -2.41 0.30
N PRO A 33 -20.16 -2.50 1.07
CA PRO A 33 -20.21 -2.64 2.52
C PRO A 33 -20.17 -4.11 2.96
N ILE A 34 -19.19 -4.48 3.78
CA ILE A 34 -19.21 -5.77 4.45
C ILE A 34 -20.04 -5.64 5.73
N THR A 35 -21.08 -6.46 5.85
CA THR A 35 -21.83 -6.60 7.08
C THR A 35 -21.54 -7.97 7.68
N PRO A 36 -20.77 -8.04 8.79
CA PRO A 36 -20.50 -9.32 9.44
C PRO A 36 -21.79 -9.90 10.06
N ALA A 37 -21.86 -11.23 10.13
CA ALA A 37 -22.97 -11.91 10.80
C ALA A 37 -22.93 -11.62 12.31
N ASN A 38 -24.11 -11.44 12.89
CA ASN A 38 -24.28 -11.28 14.35
C ASN A 38 -23.49 -10.12 14.97
N SER A 39 -23.23 -9.06 14.20
CA SER A 39 -22.43 -7.90 14.67
C SER A 39 -21.03 -8.26 15.16
N GLU A 40 -20.46 -9.36 14.67
CA GLU A 40 -19.08 -9.74 14.97
C GLU A 40 -18.09 -8.78 14.31
N ASP A 41 -16.92 -8.66 14.93
CA ASP A 41 -15.86 -7.79 14.42
C ASP A 41 -15.21 -8.36 13.16
N ILE A 42 -14.75 -7.48 12.29
CA ILE A 42 -13.91 -7.82 11.15
C ILE A 42 -12.45 -7.80 11.61
N THR A 43 -11.75 -8.91 11.47
CA THR A 43 -10.32 -9.01 11.81
C THR A 43 -9.49 -8.67 10.57
N ALA A 44 -8.66 -7.64 10.67
CA ALA A 44 -7.70 -7.28 9.63
C ALA A 44 -6.33 -7.88 9.91
N PHE A 45 -5.70 -8.45 8.89
CA PHE A 45 -4.33 -8.96 8.96
C PHE A 45 -3.42 -7.99 8.21
N VAL A 46 -2.43 -7.47 8.92
CA VAL A 46 -1.51 -6.47 8.40
C VAL A 46 -0.09 -7.03 8.46
N ASN A 47 0.63 -6.91 7.35
CA ASN A 47 2.06 -7.17 7.35
C ASN A 47 2.76 -5.92 7.93
N ASP A 48 3.20 -6.02 9.16
CA ASP A 48 3.78 -4.93 9.95
C ASP A 48 5.32 -4.98 10.04
N TYR A 49 5.95 -5.88 9.29
CA TYR A 49 7.41 -5.98 9.28
C TYR A 49 8.03 -4.74 8.64
N PRO A 50 8.80 -3.93 9.39
CA PRO A 50 9.21 -2.59 8.94
C PRO A 50 10.21 -2.61 7.78
N PHE A 51 10.89 -3.73 7.53
CA PHE A 51 11.88 -3.88 6.46
C PHE A 51 11.35 -4.70 5.28
N GLN A 52 10.04 -4.95 5.24
CA GLN A 52 9.44 -5.64 4.11
C GLN A 52 9.49 -4.75 2.86
N GLU A 53 9.99 -5.32 1.77
CA GLU A 53 9.93 -4.71 0.45
C GLU A 53 8.58 -4.98 -0.20
N TYR A 54 8.06 -3.95 -0.88
CA TYR A 54 6.81 -4.02 -1.63
C TYR A 54 7.02 -3.52 -3.04
N VAL A 55 6.31 -4.12 -3.98
CA VAL A 55 6.22 -3.61 -5.35
C VAL A 55 5.02 -2.68 -5.45
N VAL A 56 5.23 -1.50 -5.99
CA VAL A 56 4.16 -0.51 -6.23
C VAL A 56 4.38 0.17 -7.58
N ALA A 57 3.27 0.50 -8.26
CA ALA A 57 3.33 1.30 -9.47
C ALA A 57 3.56 2.78 -9.13
N THR A 58 4.21 3.50 -10.01
CA THR A 58 4.40 4.96 -9.90
C THR A 58 3.32 5.72 -10.66
N ASP A 59 3.04 6.95 -10.29
CA ASP A 59 2.12 7.82 -11.04
C ASP A 59 2.82 8.54 -12.23
N ALA A 60 4.14 8.66 -12.18
CA ALA A 60 4.95 9.32 -13.19
C ALA A 60 6.30 8.63 -13.36
N ALA A 61 7.05 9.04 -14.38
CA ALA A 61 8.41 8.58 -14.64
C ALA A 61 9.33 8.86 -13.43
N VAL A 62 10.24 7.93 -13.15
CA VAL A 62 11.22 8.04 -12.08
C VAL A 62 12.57 8.42 -12.66
N THR A 63 13.28 9.33 -12.02
CA THR A 63 14.67 9.58 -12.32
C THR A 63 15.58 8.80 -11.36
N ARG A 64 16.78 8.45 -11.78
CA ARG A 64 17.75 7.78 -10.89
C ARG A 64 18.10 8.60 -9.64
N ALA A 65 17.98 9.92 -9.71
CA ALA A 65 18.13 10.80 -8.56
C ALA A 65 17.02 10.65 -7.52
N GLY A 66 15.86 10.14 -7.93
CA GLY A 66 14.74 9.86 -7.04
C GLY A 66 14.88 8.54 -6.26
N PHE A 67 15.88 7.72 -6.56
CA PHE A 67 16.15 6.51 -5.76
C PHE A 67 16.68 6.89 -4.38
N MET A 68 16.26 6.14 -3.37
CA MET A 68 16.52 6.38 -1.95
C MET A 68 15.80 7.59 -1.35
N GLU A 69 15.06 8.34 -2.15
CA GLU A 69 14.17 9.41 -1.68
C GLU A 69 12.86 8.82 -1.13
N THR A 70 12.16 9.63 -0.35
CA THR A 70 10.91 9.24 0.29
C THR A 70 9.71 9.91 -0.36
N TYR A 71 8.67 9.11 -0.58
CA TYR A 71 7.46 9.51 -1.26
C TYR A 71 6.22 9.10 -0.46
N GLU A 72 5.11 9.74 -0.76
CA GLU A 72 3.81 9.29 -0.27
C GLU A 72 3.17 8.32 -1.26
N CYS A 73 2.37 7.38 -0.73
CA CYS A 73 1.40 6.69 -1.54
C CYS A 73 0.07 7.41 -1.48
N PHE A 74 -0.53 7.67 -2.60
CA PHE A 74 -1.89 8.16 -2.64
C PHE A 74 -2.76 7.30 -3.54
N THR A 75 -4.00 7.18 -3.15
CA THR A 75 -5.00 6.47 -3.93
C THR A 75 -5.65 7.48 -4.86
N ASN A 76 -5.35 7.36 -6.13
CA ASN A 76 -6.10 8.07 -7.14
C ASN A 76 -7.37 7.28 -7.40
N THR A 77 -8.55 7.89 -7.21
CA THR A 77 -9.83 7.25 -7.48
C THR A 77 -9.88 5.74 -7.25
N GLY A 78 -10.29 5.32 -6.11
CA GLY A 78 -10.53 3.96 -5.62
C GLY A 78 -10.20 2.78 -6.54
N GLY A 79 -9.76 1.68 -5.95
CA GLY A 79 -9.62 0.42 -6.67
C GLY A 79 -10.98 -0.13 -7.13
N THR A 80 -10.97 -1.29 -7.72
CA THR A 80 -12.22 -1.97 -8.12
C THR A 80 -12.65 -2.92 -7.00
N ASP A 81 -13.69 -2.55 -6.26
CA ASP A 81 -14.17 -3.32 -5.11
C ASP A 81 -14.52 -4.77 -5.46
N SER A 82 -15.08 -4.99 -6.65
CA SER A 82 -15.46 -6.34 -7.09
C SER A 82 -14.30 -7.27 -7.41
N THR A 83 -13.11 -6.72 -7.70
CA THR A 83 -11.92 -7.51 -8.08
C THR A 83 -10.79 -7.39 -7.08
N GLY A 84 -10.87 -6.45 -6.13
CA GLY A 84 -9.81 -6.15 -5.18
C GLY A 84 -8.56 -5.51 -5.79
N VAL A 85 -8.66 -4.98 -7.02
CA VAL A 85 -7.53 -4.31 -7.67
C VAL A 85 -7.35 -2.93 -7.07
N SER A 86 -6.16 -2.68 -6.51
CA SER A 86 -5.78 -1.37 -5.98
C SER A 86 -5.33 -0.45 -7.11
N SER A 87 -5.73 0.83 -7.04
CA SER A 87 -5.22 1.91 -7.89
C SER A 87 -4.23 2.82 -7.14
N THR A 88 -3.73 2.36 -6.01
CA THR A 88 -2.73 3.12 -5.24
C THR A 88 -1.39 3.15 -5.99
N THR A 89 -0.85 4.34 -6.14
CA THR A 89 0.45 4.59 -6.77
C THR A 89 1.38 5.34 -5.82
N LEU A 90 2.68 5.23 -6.08
CA LEU A 90 3.68 6.09 -5.46
C LEU A 90 3.67 7.46 -6.13
N ASN A 91 3.53 8.53 -5.36
CA ASN A 91 3.42 9.89 -5.86
C ASN A 91 4.79 10.46 -6.24
N ILE A 92 5.24 10.18 -7.45
CA ILE A 92 6.51 10.70 -7.99
C ILE A 92 6.36 12.12 -8.54
N ALA A 93 5.18 12.43 -9.11
CA ALA A 93 4.89 13.76 -9.64
C ALA A 93 4.81 14.84 -8.57
N GLY A 94 4.61 14.44 -7.31
CA GLY A 94 4.64 15.32 -6.16
C GLY A 94 6.06 15.69 -5.71
N THR A 95 6.16 16.43 -4.62
CA THR A 95 7.44 16.71 -3.97
C THR A 95 7.83 15.56 -3.05
N ASN A 96 9.10 15.21 -3.02
CA ASN A 96 9.63 14.32 -1.98
C ASN A 96 9.82 15.08 -0.66
N ALA A 97 9.68 14.38 0.45
CA ALA A 97 9.97 14.91 1.77
C ALA A 97 10.43 13.78 2.72
N SER A 98 11.40 14.07 3.55
CA SER A 98 11.98 13.09 4.51
C SER A 98 10.96 12.50 5.51
N THR A 99 9.79 13.12 5.61
CA THR A 99 8.70 12.69 6.50
C THR A 99 7.70 11.75 5.83
N TYR A 100 7.86 11.46 4.53
CA TYR A 100 6.93 10.60 3.81
C TYR A 100 7.15 9.12 4.15
N GLN A 101 6.10 8.33 3.95
CA GLN A 101 6.00 6.98 4.51
C GLN A 101 6.83 5.94 3.76
N TRP A 102 7.10 6.15 2.47
CA TRP A 102 7.70 5.13 1.61
C TRP A 102 9.00 5.61 1.01
N ARG A 103 10.04 4.81 1.16
CA ARG A 103 11.32 5.04 0.49
C ARG A 103 11.40 4.18 -0.76
N LEU A 104 11.65 4.82 -1.89
CA LEU A 104 11.89 4.16 -3.16
C LEU A 104 13.32 3.61 -3.16
N ILE A 105 13.47 2.31 -3.36
CA ILE A 105 14.79 1.65 -3.33
C ILE A 105 15.36 1.54 -4.74
N ARG A 106 14.61 0.93 -5.65
CA ARG A 106 15.04 0.68 -7.03
C ARG A 106 13.85 0.29 -7.90
N GLU A 107 14.10 0.16 -9.20
CA GLU A 107 13.15 -0.49 -10.11
C GLU A 107 12.89 -1.94 -9.67
N ALA A 108 11.65 -2.37 -9.81
CA ALA A 108 11.32 -3.80 -9.73
C ALA A 108 11.74 -4.48 -11.04
N GLU A 109 12.26 -5.69 -10.96
CA GLU A 109 12.63 -6.49 -12.12
C GLU A 109 11.37 -7.13 -12.75
N ASP A 110 10.41 -6.27 -13.12
CA ASP A 110 9.15 -6.67 -13.76
C ASP A 110 9.30 -6.49 -15.27
N PRO A 111 9.33 -7.58 -16.07
CA PRO A 111 9.59 -7.49 -17.51
C PRO A 111 8.60 -6.59 -18.28
N GLU A 112 7.39 -6.41 -17.76
CA GLU A 112 6.36 -5.62 -18.44
C GLU A 112 6.38 -4.13 -18.04
N ASN A 113 6.83 -3.81 -16.82
CA ASN A 113 6.70 -2.46 -16.25
C ASN A 113 8.01 -1.94 -15.62
N GLN A 114 9.17 -2.35 -16.14
CA GLN A 114 10.48 -1.93 -15.59
C GLN A 114 11.02 -0.62 -16.17
N ASP A 115 10.37 -0.05 -17.19
CA ASP A 115 10.83 1.20 -17.80
C ASP A 115 10.55 2.39 -16.88
N ILE A 116 11.58 2.81 -16.14
CA ILE A 116 11.48 3.93 -15.21
C ILE A 116 11.24 5.28 -15.90
N THR A 117 11.40 5.37 -17.21
CA THR A 117 11.12 6.60 -17.97
C THR A 117 9.64 6.74 -18.34
N ALA A 118 8.85 5.70 -18.07
CA ALA A 118 7.40 5.70 -18.27
C ALA A 118 6.65 5.87 -16.95
N ALA A 119 5.44 6.41 -17.01
CA ALA A 119 4.51 6.37 -15.89
C ALA A 119 4.04 4.92 -15.63
N TYR A 120 3.61 4.65 -14.41
CA TYR A 120 3.16 3.32 -13.95
C TYR A 120 4.23 2.23 -14.01
N CYS A 121 5.51 2.60 -13.98
CA CYS A 121 6.56 1.63 -13.82
C CYS A 121 6.52 0.99 -12.41
N SER A 122 6.92 -0.27 -12.33
CA SER A 122 6.99 -1.01 -11.07
C SER A 122 8.29 -0.71 -10.34
N VAL A 123 8.18 -0.30 -9.09
CA VAL A 123 9.33 0.01 -8.24
C VAL A 123 9.25 -0.73 -6.91
N LEU A 124 10.41 -0.97 -6.30
CA LEU A 124 10.51 -1.51 -4.95
C LEU A 124 10.56 -0.37 -3.94
N VAL A 125 9.73 -0.49 -2.93
CA VAL A 125 9.66 0.45 -1.81
C VAL A 125 9.75 -0.27 -0.48
N VAL A 126 10.28 0.43 0.53
CA VAL A 126 10.22 0.02 1.94
C VAL A 126 9.56 1.12 2.76
N GLN A 127 9.07 0.76 3.92
CA GLN A 127 8.54 1.75 4.86
C GLN A 127 9.67 2.66 5.37
N SER A 128 9.52 3.96 5.21
CA SER A 128 10.44 4.96 5.76
C SER A 128 10.05 5.38 7.18
N THR A 129 8.73 5.47 7.44
CA THR A 129 8.18 5.79 8.75
C THR A 129 7.22 4.70 9.16
N ASN A 130 7.62 3.85 10.10
CA ASN A 130 6.81 2.77 10.63
C ASN A 130 6.38 3.09 12.05
N GLN A 131 5.12 2.82 12.38
CA GLN A 131 4.55 3.11 13.69
C GLN A 131 5.21 2.32 14.82
N ILE A 132 5.72 1.13 14.54
CA ILE A 132 6.41 0.29 15.52
C ILE A 132 7.82 0.80 15.83
N VAL A 133 8.53 1.25 14.78
CA VAL A 133 9.93 1.68 14.90
C VAL A 133 10.06 3.14 15.34
N THR A 134 9.08 3.98 15.03
CA THR A 134 9.10 5.41 15.37
C THR A 134 8.55 5.73 16.77
N GLN A 135 8.23 4.75 17.58
CA GLN A 135 7.99 4.97 19.01
C GLN A 135 9.30 5.32 19.73
N THR A 136 9.84 6.47 19.41
CA THR A 136 10.85 7.10 20.26
C THR A 136 10.13 8.01 21.25
N THR A 137 10.21 7.63 22.51
CA THR A 137 10.11 8.42 23.74
C THR A 137 9.76 9.90 23.56
#